data_d9056b77b9d103a818def493df902e0e
#
_entry.id   d9056b77b9d103a818def493df902e0e
#
_cell.length_a   1.000
_cell.length_b   1.000
_cell.length_c   1.000
_cell.angle_alpha   90.00
_cell.angle_beta   90.00
_cell.angle_gamma   90.00
#
_symmetry.space_group_name_H-M   'P 1'
#
loop_
_entity.id
_entity.type
_entity.pdbx_description
1 polymer ?
#
loop_
_entity_poly.entity_id
_entity_poly.type
_entity_poly.pdbx_seq_one_letter_code
_entity_poly.pdbx_strand_id
1 'polypeptide(L)'
;MALRKAIVVASYPKDHAVDLIMVDNWARFVGVQVATTSGSARTGTNKIPRVRDRGADKWAISRQTEQEVMALVDFVGKIPVVTGFLFPQISQMTFDEEGLEFERTDSDVIRYTDAEGNTGLLHPSGAYITMGTKPDRRNFGGGNFDKNLVIDRNTGTKPYFRIGMAGNVVELTFTPDGKVRLLAQDEIYAECTQATVKASDGILLDTPMVHATGKMHVDGDITTNGQVKSDGDQIAGTISQINHVHPGVERGGDKTKKPE
;
A
#
# COMPACT_ATOMS: atom_id res chain seq x y z
N MET A 1 -10.07 39.80 -18.45
CA MET A 1 -8.93 39.12 -19.09
C MET A 1 -9.41 37.79 -19.62
N ALA A 2 -9.03 37.38 -20.83
CA ALA A 2 -9.45 36.10 -21.37
C ALA A 2 -8.30 35.11 -21.23
N LEU A 3 -8.55 33.96 -20.58
CA LEU A 3 -7.61 32.86 -20.54
C LEU A 3 -7.34 32.37 -21.96
N ARG A 4 -6.06 32.15 -22.26
CA ARG A 4 -5.59 31.68 -23.57
C ARG A 4 -5.01 30.28 -23.46
N LYS A 5 -5.11 29.50 -24.51
CA LYS A 5 -4.51 28.15 -24.57
C LYS A 5 -3.10 28.23 -25.11
N ALA A 6 -2.23 27.43 -24.50
CA ALA A 6 -0.86 27.23 -24.98
C ALA A 6 -0.47 25.75 -24.93
N ILE A 7 0.48 25.36 -25.79
CA ILE A 7 1.10 24.04 -25.77
C ILE A 7 2.36 24.13 -24.93
N VAL A 8 2.53 23.21 -23.98
CA VAL A 8 3.75 23.09 -23.19
C VAL A 8 4.79 22.31 -23.97
N VAL A 9 5.94 22.89 -24.20
CA VAL A 9 7.02 22.29 -25.01
C VAL A 9 8.23 21.85 -24.19
N ALA A 10 8.41 22.41 -23.01
CA ALA A 10 9.41 21.99 -22.03
C ALA A 10 8.95 22.29 -20.61
N SER A 11 9.43 21.52 -19.64
CA SER A 11 9.10 21.67 -18.23
C SER A 11 10.37 21.81 -17.38
N TYR A 12 10.35 22.74 -16.43
CA TYR A 12 11.44 23.04 -15.51
C TYR A 12 10.92 22.96 -14.05
N PRO A 13 10.79 21.72 -13.49
CA PRO A 13 10.21 21.55 -12.17
C PRO A 13 10.95 22.31 -11.05
N LYS A 14 12.27 22.42 -11.13
CA LYS A 14 13.09 23.15 -10.14
C LYS A 14 12.78 24.65 -10.11
N ASP A 15 12.46 25.22 -11.27
CA ASP A 15 12.20 26.64 -11.44
C ASP A 15 10.70 26.95 -11.37
N HIS A 16 9.86 25.93 -11.23
CA HIS A 16 8.41 26.01 -11.27
C HIS A 16 7.90 26.73 -12.52
N ALA A 17 8.50 26.39 -13.67
CA ALA A 17 8.31 27.08 -14.95
C ALA A 17 8.18 26.10 -16.10
N VAL A 18 7.64 26.61 -17.21
CA VAL A 18 7.46 25.88 -18.47
C VAL A 18 7.77 26.76 -19.67
N ASP A 19 8.12 26.17 -20.79
CA ASP A 19 8.16 26.84 -22.08
C ASP A 19 6.87 26.58 -22.86
N LEU A 20 6.35 27.57 -23.51
CA LEU A 20 5.04 27.58 -24.15
C LEU A 20 5.06 28.04 -25.58
N ILE A 21 4.13 27.49 -26.38
CA ILE A 21 3.69 28.07 -27.65
C ILE A 21 2.20 28.39 -27.55
N MET A 22 1.84 29.62 -27.76
CA MET A 22 0.45 30.06 -27.80
C MET A 22 -0.28 29.46 -29.00
N VAL A 23 -1.48 28.93 -28.80
CA VAL A 23 -2.26 28.28 -29.87
C VAL A 23 -2.80 29.29 -30.89
N ASP A 24 -3.13 30.49 -30.44
CA ASP A 24 -3.81 31.51 -31.23
C ASP A 24 -2.88 32.29 -32.17
N ASN A 25 -1.63 32.49 -31.79
CA ASN A 25 -0.70 33.35 -32.54
C ASN A 25 0.72 32.77 -32.68
N TRP A 26 0.94 31.54 -32.21
CA TRP A 26 2.22 30.84 -32.27
C TRP A 26 3.38 31.56 -31.56
N ALA A 27 3.08 32.53 -30.70
CA ALA A 27 4.10 33.21 -29.91
C ALA A 27 4.75 32.20 -28.95
N ARG A 28 6.09 32.27 -28.84
CA ARG A 28 6.91 31.41 -28.00
C ARG A 28 7.31 32.16 -26.72
N PHE A 29 7.13 31.52 -25.59
CA PHE A 29 7.55 32.04 -24.27
C PHE A 29 8.42 31.01 -23.57
N VAL A 30 9.49 31.49 -22.93
CA VAL A 30 10.48 30.67 -22.22
C VAL A 30 10.39 30.98 -20.73
N GLY A 31 10.47 29.96 -19.90
CA GLY A 31 10.53 30.11 -18.45
C GLY A 31 9.28 30.75 -17.83
N VAL A 32 8.12 30.45 -18.40
CA VAL A 32 6.84 30.98 -17.92
C VAL A 32 6.51 30.36 -16.55
N GLN A 33 6.32 31.20 -15.55
CA GLN A 33 5.99 30.76 -14.19
C GLN A 33 4.63 30.09 -14.15
N VAL A 34 4.54 29.02 -13.36
CA VAL A 34 3.29 28.31 -13.08
C VAL A 34 2.76 28.81 -11.74
N ALA A 35 1.53 29.31 -11.73
CA ALA A 35 0.86 29.72 -10.50
C ALA A 35 0.62 28.50 -9.59
N THR A 36 0.80 28.67 -8.31
CA THR A 36 0.49 27.67 -7.29
C THR A 36 -0.55 28.20 -6.33
N THR A 37 -1.44 27.33 -5.85
CA THR A 37 -2.46 27.69 -4.85
C THR A 37 -1.87 27.83 -3.44
N SER A 38 -0.71 27.23 -3.21
CA SER A 38 0.02 27.34 -1.94
C SER A 38 1.50 27.26 -2.19
N GLY A 39 2.24 28.16 -1.61
CA GLY A 39 3.70 28.16 -1.76
C GLY A 39 4.36 29.26 -0.94
N SER A 40 5.57 28.96 -0.51
CA SER A 40 6.53 29.89 0.08
C SER A 40 7.91 29.55 -0.45
N ALA A 41 8.95 30.25 0.00
CA ALA A 41 10.33 29.97 -0.40
C ALA A 41 10.79 28.50 -0.13
N ARG A 42 10.08 27.78 0.73
CA ARG A 42 10.42 26.41 1.14
C ARG A 42 9.29 25.39 1.01
N THR A 43 8.06 25.83 0.77
CA THR A 43 6.88 24.96 0.70
C THR A 43 6.04 25.28 -0.51
N GLY A 44 5.45 24.28 -1.13
CA GLY A 44 4.57 24.44 -2.28
C GLY A 44 4.16 23.12 -2.87
N THR A 45 3.20 23.18 -3.79
CA THR A 45 2.77 22.02 -4.57
C THR A 45 3.37 22.13 -5.96
N ASN A 46 4.19 21.15 -6.35
CA ASN A 46 4.70 21.06 -7.70
C ASN A 46 3.80 20.12 -8.51
N LYS A 47 3.03 20.67 -9.44
CA LYS A 47 2.16 19.94 -10.37
C LYS A 47 2.54 20.20 -11.83
N ILE A 48 3.83 20.43 -12.11
CA ILE A 48 4.32 20.61 -13.47
C ILE A 48 4.28 19.27 -14.19
N PRO A 49 3.52 19.14 -15.29
CA PRO A 49 3.36 17.89 -16.00
C PRO A 49 4.65 17.51 -16.72
N ARG A 50 4.85 16.22 -16.89
CA ARG A 50 5.88 15.68 -17.78
C ARG A 50 5.47 15.94 -19.22
N VAL A 51 6.35 16.54 -19.99
CA VAL A 51 6.15 16.74 -21.43
C VAL A 51 7.00 15.76 -22.23
N ARG A 52 6.55 15.48 -23.46
CA ARG A 52 7.28 14.62 -24.38
C ARG A 52 8.64 15.24 -24.69
N ASP A 53 9.70 14.45 -24.60
CA ASP A 53 11.01 14.84 -25.10
C ASP A 53 10.96 15.00 -26.64
N ARG A 54 11.33 16.17 -27.11
CA ARG A 54 11.33 16.52 -28.53
C ARG A 54 12.74 16.55 -29.14
N GLY A 55 13.73 16.09 -28.39
CA GLY A 55 15.12 16.11 -28.80
C GLY A 55 15.69 17.53 -28.97
N ALA A 56 16.48 17.74 -30.03
CA ALA A 56 17.21 18.99 -30.26
C ALA A 56 16.29 20.20 -30.55
N ASP A 57 15.08 19.99 -31.06
CA ASP A 57 14.12 21.06 -31.34
C ASP A 57 12.84 20.92 -30.51
N LYS A 58 12.89 21.46 -29.29
CA LYS A 58 11.71 21.49 -28.40
C LYS A 58 10.52 22.27 -28.98
N TRP A 59 10.74 23.09 -29.99
CA TRP A 59 9.71 23.91 -30.63
C TRP A 59 9.05 23.20 -31.82
N ALA A 60 9.53 22.03 -32.23
CA ALA A 60 8.90 21.22 -33.25
C ALA A 60 7.58 20.64 -32.74
N ILE A 61 6.46 21.15 -33.23
CA ILE A 61 5.12 20.69 -32.86
C ILE A 61 4.61 19.81 -33.97
N SER A 62 4.13 18.63 -33.62
CA SER A 62 3.31 17.79 -34.49
C SER A 62 1.95 18.45 -34.71
N ARG A 63 1.35 18.22 -35.89
CA ARG A 63 -0.04 18.66 -36.16
C ARG A 63 -1.08 17.98 -35.26
N GLN A 64 -0.71 16.90 -34.60
CA GLN A 64 -1.54 16.18 -33.61
C GLN A 64 -1.41 16.83 -32.22
N THR A 65 -2.03 18.00 -32.06
CA THR A 65 -2.06 18.74 -30.79
C THR A 65 -2.82 18.02 -29.67
N GLU A 66 -3.59 17.01 -30.01
CA GLU A 66 -4.42 16.21 -29.09
C GLU A 66 -3.59 15.42 -28.07
N GLN A 67 -2.32 15.13 -28.40
CA GLN A 67 -1.39 14.41 -27.52
C GLN A 67 -0.51 15.35 -26.68
N GLU A 68 -0.64 16.65 -26.87
CA GLU A 68 0.22 17.61 -26.21
C GLU A 68 -0.37 18.10 -24.89
N VAL A 69 0.51 18.35 -23.93
CA VAL A 69 0.11 18.99 -22.67
C VAL A 69 -0.26 20.43 -22.97
N MET A 70 -1.50 20.79 -22.65
CA MET A 70 -2.02 22.14 -22.85
C MET A 70 -2.03 22.90 -21.54
N ALA A 71 -1.71 24.19 -21.58
CA ALA A 71 -1.78 25.10 -20.45
C ALA A 71 -2.85 26.18 -20.67
N LEU A 72 -3.45 26.61 -19.59
CA LEU A 72 -4.24 27.86 -19.51
C LEU A 72 -3.30 28.97 -19.05
N VAL A 73 -3.21 30.04 -19.84
CA VAL A 73 -2.30 31.15 -19.63
C VAL A 73 -3.10 32.43 -19.45
N ASP A 74 -2.83 33.14 -18.39
CA ASP A 74 -3.25 34.52 -18.18
C ASP A 74 -2.06 35.47 -18.33
N PHE A 75 -2.34 36.76 -18.49
CA PHE A 75 -1.32 37.79 -18.66
C PHE A 75 -1.45 38.86 -17.56
N VAL A 76 -0.42 38.97 -16.77
CA VAL A 76 -0.27 40.08 -15.82
C VAL A 76 0.51 41.21 -16.54
N GLY A 77 -0.23 42.15 -17.14
CA GLY A 77 0.33 43.10 -18.10
C GLY A 77 0.78 42.38 -19.39
N LYS A 78 2.09 42.32 -19.63
CA LYS A 78 2.69 41.60 -20.78
C LYS A 78 3.34 40.28 -20.39
N ILE A 79 3.32 39.92 -19.13
CA ILE A 79 3.99 38.74 -18.58
C ILE A 79 3.00 37.59 -18.56
N PRO A 80 3.25 36.46 -19.26
CA PRO A 80 2.40 35.27 -19.20
C PRO A 80 2.61 34.55 -17.87
N VAL A 81 1.52 33.99 -17.33
CA VAL A 81 1.52 33.13 -16.15
C VAL A 81 0.61 31.93 -16.44
N VAL A 82 1.09 30.72 -16.21
CA VAL A 82 0.28 29.52 -16.31
C VAL A 82 -0.59 29.40 -15.07
N THR A 83 -1.89 29.35 -15.25
CA THR A 83 -2.88 29.23 -14.18
C THR A 83 -3.41 27.80 -14.00
N GLY A 84 -3.15 26.92 -14.97
CA GLY A 84 -3.55 25.51 -14.91
C GLY A 84 -3.16 24.75 -16.16
N PHE A 85 -3.35 23.43 -16.11
CA PHE A 85 -3.13 22.56 -17.26
C PHE A 85 -4.45 21.90 -17.65
N LEU A 86 -4.60 21.59 -18.94
CA LEU A 86 -5.73 20.86 -19.47
C LEU A 86 -5.32 19.42 -19.73
N PHE A 87 -6.24 18.51 -19.49
CA PHE A 87 -6.06 17.13 -19.94
C PHE A 87 -5.95 17.09 -21.48
N PRO A 88 -5.03 16.28 -22.02
CA PRO A 88 -5.02 15.99 -23.45
C PRO A 88 -6.38 15.46 -23.88
N GLN A 89 -6.83 15.78 -25.11
CA GLN A 89 -8.10 15.26 -25.63
C GLN A 89 -8.11 13.73 -25.72
N ILE A 90 -6.94 13.11 -25.87
CA ILE A 90 -6.75 11.65 -25.80
C ILE A 90 -6.32 11.28 -24.37
N SER A 91 -7.08 11.69 -23.36
CA SER A 91 -6.85 11.22 -22.01
C SER A 91 -7.28 9.76 -21.90
N GLN A 92 -6.38 8.93 -21.38
CA GLN A 92 -6.69 7.52 -21.07
C GLN A 92 -7.43 7.36 -19.71
N MET A 93 -7.74 8.46 -19.05
CA MET A 93 -8.48 8.45 -17.82
C MET A 93 -9.97 8.48 -18.12
N THR A 94 -10.70 7.52 -17.59
CA THR A 94 -12.16 7.46 -17.67
C THR A 94 -12.74 8.03 -16.38
N PHE A 95 -13.46 9.14 -16.48
CA PHE A 95 -14.21 9.75 -15.38
C PHE A 95 -15.68 9.47 -15.63
N ASP A 96 -16.14 8.29 -15.24
CA ASP A 96 -17.50 7.80 -15.48
C ASP A 96 -18.40 7.85 -14.23
N GLU A 97 -17.87 8.32 -13.10
CA GLU A 97 -18.59 8.49 -11.85
C GLU A 97 -18.71 9.96 -11.45
N GLU A 98 -19.93 10.43 -11.20
CA GLU A 98 -20.18 11.73 -10.58
C GLU A 98 -19.68 11.72 -9.11
N GLY A 99 -19.07 12.84 -8.68
CA GLY A 99 -18.54 12.98 -7.31
C GLY A 99 -17.23 12.22 -7.03
N LEU A 100 -16.61 11.66 -8.05
CA LEU A 100 -15.28 11.05 -7.93
C LEU A 100 -14.19 12.13 -7.95
N GLU A 101 -13.50 12.32 -6.84
CA GLU A 101 -12.22 13.03 -6.79
C GLU A 101 -11.10 12.07 -7.16
N PHE A 102 -10.33 12.42 -8.16
CA PHE A 102 -9.32 11.53 -8.72
C PHE A 102 -8.04 12.28 -9.09
N GLU A 103 -6.91 11.77 -8.66
CA GLU A 103 -5.58 12.25 -9.02
C GLU A 103 -4.73 11.07 -9.52
N ARG A 104 -4.13 11.21 -10.70
CA ARG A 104 -3.15 10.28 -11.23
C ARG A 104 -1.88 11.04 -11.57
N THR A 105 -0.76 10.58 -11.02
CA THR A 105 0.55 11.15 -11.31
C THR A 105 1.14 10.58 -12.60
N ASP A 106 2.19 11.24 -13.14
CA ASP A 106 2.93 10.74 -14.31
C ASP A 106 3.59 9.37 -14.08
N SER A 107 3.77 8.97 -12.82
CA SER A 107 4.28 7.66 -12.41
C SER A 107 3.17 6.64 -12.15
N ASP A 108 1.95 6.95 -12.55
CA ASP A 108 0.75 6.12 -12.39
C ASP A 108 0.33 5.85 -10.93
N VAL A 109 0.79 6.63 -9.97
CA VAL A 109 0.21 6.60 -8.62
C VAL A 109 -1.15 7.26 -8.65
N ILE A 110 -2.17 6.56 -8.14
CA ILE A 110 -3.56 7.01 -8.11
C ILE A 110 -3.99 7.32 -6.69
N ARG A 111 -4.68 8.44 -6.52
CA ARG A 111 -5.48 8.76 -5.33
C ARG A 111 -6.90 9.03 -5.76
N TYR A 112 -7.86 8.53 -5.00
CA TYR A 112 -9.27 8.79 -5.28
C TYR A 112 -10.10 8.88 -4.00
N THR A 113 -11.23 9.56 -4.11
CA THR A 113 -12.33 9.52 -3.14
C THR A 113 -13.62 9.58 -3.93
N ASP A 114 -14.53 8.62 -3.72
CA ASP A 114 -15.81 8.59 -4.39
C ASP A 114 -16.91 9.34 -3.61
N ALA A 115 -18.08 9.48 -4.21
CA ALA A 115 -19.23 10.14 -3.62
C ALA A 115 -19.72 9.47 -2.31
N GLU A 116 -19.37 8.22 -2.08
CA GLU A 116 -19.75 7.44 -0.89
C GLU A 116 -18.67 7.47 0.20
N GLY A 117 -17.57 8.19 -0.04
CA GLY A 117 -16.45 8.33 0.90
C GLY A 117 -15.48 7.16 0.89
N ASN A 118 -15.56 6.24 -0.09
CA ASN A 118 -14.48 5.26 -0.25
C ASN A 118 -13.25 5.94 -0.83
N THR A 119 -12.11 5.75 -0.21
CA THR A 119 -10.87 6.40 -0.61
C THR A 119 -9.74 5.39 -0.78
N GLY A 120 -8.81 5.69 -1.67
CA GLY A 120 -7.67 4.83 -1.94
C GLY A 120 -6.43 5.56 -2.42
N LEU A 121 -5.30 4.93 -2.13
CA LEU A 121 -4.00 5.22 -2.71
C LEU A 121 -3.49 3.94 -3.34
N LEU A 122 -3.26 3.96 -4.66
CA LEU A 122 -2.82 2.80 -5.43
C LEU A 122 -1.48 3.11 -6.08
N HIS A 123 -0.57 2.16 -6.03
CA HIS A 123 0.74 2.25 -6.66
C HIS A 123 0.86 1.21 -7.79
N PRO A 124 1.51 1.51 -8.94
CA PRO A 124 1.63 0.58 -10.06
C PRO A 124 2.38 -0.73 -9.72
N SER A 125 3.12 -0.79 -8.60
CA SER A 125 3.68 -2.04 -8.10
C SER A 125 2.65 -3.01 -7.51
N GLY A 126 1.39 -2.61 -7.41
CA GLY A 126 0.34 -3.36 -6.72
C GLY A 126 0.14 -3.00 -5.26
N ALA A 127 1.00 -2.15 -4.65
CA ALA A 127 0.79 -1.68 -3.29
C ALA A 127 -0.44 -0.78 -3.20
N TYR A 128 -1.21 -0.90 -2.13
CA TYR A 128 -2.41 -0.09 -1.92
C TYR A 128 -2.70 0.23 -0.45
N ILE A 129 -3.40 1.34 -0.26
CA ILE A 129 -4.07 1.70 0.99
C ILE A 129 -5.50 2.07 0.62
N THR A 130 -6.50 1.42 1.23
CA THR A 130 -7.91 1.71 0.95
C THR A 130 -8.74 1.78 2.22
N MET A 131 -9.73 2.68 2.21
CA MET A 131 -10.71 2.82 3.28
C MET A 131 -12.10 2.95 2.65
N GLY A 132 -13.10 2.33 3.25
CA GLY A 132 -14.46 2.48 2.75
C GLY A 132 -15.43 1.44 3.28
N THR A 133 -16.62 1.42 2.70
CA THR A 133 -17.70 0.51 3.04
C THR A 133 -17.98 -0.52 1.95
N LYS A 134 -17.49 -0.27 0.73
CA LYS A 134 -17.67 -1.15 -0.42
C LYS A 134 -16.34 -1.69 -0.91
N PRO A 135 -16.28 -2.94 -1.41
CA PRO A 135 -15.10 -3.44 -2.10
C PRO A 135 -14.83 -2.57 -3.32
N ASP A 136 -13.59 -2.16 -3.47
CA ASP A 136 -13.18 -1.39 -4.64
C ASP A 136 -12.99 -2.34 -5.84
N ARG A 137 -13.86 -2.19 -6.83
CA ARG A 137 -13.81 -2.94 -8.10
C ARG A 137 -13.36 -2.07 -9.27
N ARG A 138 -12.88 -0.86 -8.99
CA ARG A 138 -12.55 0.08 -10.04
C ARG A 138 -11.35 -0.37 -10.82
N ASN A 139 -11.54 -0.39 -12.12
CA ASN A 139 -10.46 -0.49 -13.07
C ASN A 139 -10.16 0.92 -13.58
N PHE A 140 -9.15 1.54 -13.02
CA PHE A 140 -8.73 2.88 -13.46
C PHE A 140 -8.02 2.88 -14.81
N GLY A 141 -8.15 1.85 -15.62
CA GLY A 141 -7.70 1.66 -17.01
C GLY A 141 -6.55 2.55 -17.51
N GLY A 142 -5.76 2.04 -18.41
CA GLY A 142 -4.66 2.76 -19.05
C GLY A 142 -3.37 2.83 -18.22
N GLY A 143 -2.24 3.09 -18.85
CA GLY A 143 -0.93 3.13 -18.23
C GLY A 143 -0.40 1.76 -17.82
N ASN A 144 0.43 1.74 -16.75
CA ASN A 144 1.06 0.53 -16.23
C ASN A 144 0.17 -0.25 -15.25
N PHE A 145 -1.09 0.17 -15.04
CA PHE A 145 -2.02 -0.61 -14.24
C PHE A 145 -2.41 -1.84 -15.02
N ASP A 146 -1.78 -2.93 -14.68
CA ASP A 146 -2.19 -4.25 -15.13
C ASP A 146 -3.59 -4.56 -14.60
N LYS A 147 -4.35 -5.36 -15.35
CA LYS A 147 -5.69 -5.85 -15.00
C LYS A 147 -5.76 -6.55 -13.64
N ASN A 148 -4.60 -6.80 -13.03
CA ASN A 148 -4.43 -7.48 -11.75
C ASN A 148 -4.53 -6.55 -10.52
N LEU A 149 -4.66 -5.23 -10.70
CA LEU A 149 -4.87 -4.28 -9.61
C LEU A 149 -6.33 -4.22 -9.11
N VAL A 150 -7.12 -5.22 -9.48
CA VAL A 150 -8.46 -5.37 -8.88
C VAL A 150 -8.28 -5.81 -7.43
N ILE A 151 -8.46 -4.86 -6.53
CA ILE A 151 -8.54 -5.13 -5.09
C ILE A 151 -9.93 -5.73 -4.83
N ASP A 152 -10.19 -6.91 -5.39
CA ASP A 152 -11.46 -7.59 -5.22
C ASP A 152 -11.38 -8.54 -4.03
N ARG A 153 -11.49 -7.96 -2.84
CA ARG A 153 -11.87 -8.77 -1.68
C ARG A 153 -13.25 -8.37 -1.24
N ASN A 154 -14.14 -9.33 -1.28
CA ASN A 154 -15.48 -9.20 -0.73
C ASN A 154 -15.39 -8.99 0.78
N THR A 155 -15.25 -7.74 1.20
CA THR A 155 -15.31 -7.33 2.61
C THR A 155 -16.74 -7.21 3.10
N GLY A 156 -17.71 -7.45 2.21
CA GLY A 156 -19.12 -7.15 2.47
C GLY A 156 -19.38 -5.64 2.52
N THR A 157 -20.47 -5.26 3.15
CA THR A 157 -20.89 -3.86 3.31
C THR A 157 -20.31 -3.20 4.58
N LYS A 158 -19.37 -3.85 5.26
CA LYS A 158 -18.80 -3.32 6.52
C LYS A 158 -17.67 -2.34 6.22
N PRO A 159 -17.57 -1.23 6.97
CA PRO A 159 -16.43 -0.34 6.90
C PRO A 159 -15.11 -1.10 7.08
N TYR A 160 -14.08 -0.68 6.38
CA TYR A 160 -12.77 -1.29 6.45
C TYR A 160 -11.65 -0.27 6.26
N PHE A 161 -10.48 -0.62 6.78
CA PHE A 161 -9.21 0.01 6.42
C PHE A 161 -8.23 -1.11 6.05
N ARG A 162 -7.58 -1.01 4.89
CA ARG A 162 -6.66 -2.03 4.38
C ARG A 162 -5.37 -1.43 3.84
N ILE A 163 -4.30 -2.16 4.10
CA ILE A 163 -2.98 -1.92 3.49
C ILE A 163 -2.51 -3.26 2.94
N GLY A 164 -2.04 -3.29 1.70
CA GLY A 164 -1.59 -4.56 1.15
C GLY A 164 -0.94 -4.46 -0.23
N MET A 165 -0.75 -5.63 -0.80
CA MET A 165 -0.29 -5.83 -2.18
C MET A 165 -1.38 -6.55 -2.97
N ALA A 166 -1.63 -6.10 -4.19
CA ALA A 166 -2.57 -6.75 -5.11
C ALA A 166 -2.19 -8.23 -5.34
N GLY A 167 -3.19 -9.05 -5.68
CA GLY A 167 -2.99 -10.50 -5.84
C GLY A 167 -3.07 -11.29 -4.53
N ASN A 168 -3.50 -10.65 -3.43
CA ASN A 168 -3.67 -11.30 -2.12
C ASN A 168 -2.39 -11.86 -1.47
N VAL A 169 -1.25 -11.32 -1.85
CA VAL A 169 0.05 -11.77 -1.36
C VAL A 169 0.26 -11.36 0.10
N VAL A 170 -0.05 -10.10 0.41
CA VAL A 170 0.02 -9.55 1.78
C VAL A 170 -1.11 -8.56 1.98
N GLU A 171 -1.82 -8.64 3.11
CA GLU A 171 -2.86 -7.69 3.49
C GLU A 171 -2.98 -7.55 5.01
N LEU A 172 -3.06 -6.32 5.48
CA LEU A 172 -3.46 -5.97 6.83
C LEU A 172 -4.82 -5.27 6.78
N THR A 173 -5.82 -5.86 7.42
CA THR A 173 -7.21 -5.33 7.43
C THR A 173 -7.62 -4.98 8.85
N PHE A 174 -8.27 -3.83 9.01
CA PHE A 174 -8.94 -3.39 10.24
C PHE A 174 -10.43 -3.27 9.98
N THR A 175 -11.24 -3.75 10.90
CA THR A 175 -12.71 -3.67 10.81
C THR A 175 -13.30 -2.97 12.03
N PRO A 176 -14.48 -2.33 11.92
CA PRO A 176 -15.07 -1.57 13.02
C PRO A 176 -15.58 -2.46 14.16
N ASP A 177 -15.73 -3.77 13.95
CA ASP A 177 -16.03 -4.76 14.99
C ASP A 177 -14.77 -5.16 15.81
N GLY A 178 -13.69 -4.40 15.68
CA GLY A 178 -12.49 -4.53 16.49
C GLY A 178 -11.55 -5.65 16.06
N LYS A 179 -11.70 -6.19 14.83
CA LYS A 179 -10.82 -7.25 14.33
C LYS A 179 -9.66 -6.68 13.52
N VAL A 180 -8.49 -7.24 13.74
CA VAL A 180 -7.30 -7.04 12.91
C VAL A 180 -6.94 -8.39 12.28
N ARG A 181 -6.75 -8.38 10.97
CA ARG A 181 -6.33 -9.56 10.21
C ARG A 181 -5.06 -9.25 9.44
N LEU A 182 -4.02 -10.02 9.70
CA LEU A 182 -2.81 -10.04 8.92
C LEU A 182 -2.81 -11.31 8.07
N LEU A 183 -2.68 -11.15 6.78
CA LEU A 183 -2.51 -12.23 5.81
C LEU A 183 -1.15 -12.05 5.14
N ALA A 184 -0.36 -13.11 5.09
CA ALA A 184 0.82 -13.23 4.26
C ALA A 184 0.79 -14.61 3.60
N GLN A 185 1.15 -14.67 2.32
CA GLN A 185 1.12 -15.93 1.57
C GLN A 185 2.27 -16.85 1.98
N ASP A 186 3.46 -16.28 2.17
CA ASP A 186 4.68 -17.06 2.36
C ASP A 186 5.21 -16.98 3.80
N GLU A 187 5.51 -15.78 4.31
CA GLU A 187 6.19 -15.61 5.59
C GLU A 187 5.73 -14.35 6.32
N ILE A 188 5.69 -14.44 7.65
CA ILE A 188 5.64 -13.28 8.55
C ILE A 188 6.89 -13.33 9.42
N TYR A 189 7.82 -12.43 9.18
CA TYR A 189 9.03 -12.28 9.98
C TYR A 189 8.88 -11.10 10.95
N ALA A 190 9.12 -11.35 12.24
CA ALA A 190 9.10 -10.32 13.26
C ALA A 190 10.36 -10.45 14.12
N GLU A 191 11.19 -9.42 14.14
CA GLU A 191 12.39 -9.34 14.98
C GLU A 191 12.25 -8.18 15.97
N CYS A 192 12.35 -8.48 17.23
CA CYS A 192 12.23 -7.48 18.30
C CYS A 192 12.95 -7.96 19.57
N THR A 193 13.30 -7.01 20.44
CA THR A 193 13.90 -7.33 21.75
C THR A 193 12.91 -8.03 22.66
N GLN A 194 11.61 -7.69 22.57
CA GLN A 194 10.55 -8.29 23.39
C GLN A 194 9.22 -8.26 22.62
N ALA A 195 8.53 -9.38 22.58
CA ALA A 195 7.16 -9.49 22.08
C ALA A 195 6.22 -9.89 23.21
N THR A 196 5.07 -9.24 23.31
CA THR A 196 4.02 -9.56 24.27
C THR A 196 2.70 -9.77 23.55
N VAL A 197 2.08 -10.93 23.76
CA VAL A 197 0.72 -11.22 23.29
C VAL A 197 -0.16 -11.47 24.51
N LYS A 198 -1.20 -10.65 24.68
CA LYS A 198 -2.17 -10.78 25.78
C LYS A 198 -3.56 -11.04 25.21
N ALA A 199 -4.12 -12.20 25.53
CA ALA A 199 -5.48 -12.57 25.15
C ALA A 199 -6.24 -13.03 26.39
N SER A 200 -7.51 -12.59 26.56
CA SER A 200 -8.35 -12.96 27.69
C SER A 200 -8.86 -14.40 27.60
N ASP A 201 -9.14 -14.86 26.39
CA ASP A 201 -9.83 -16.13 26.16
C ASP A 201 -8.87 -17.24 25.70
N GLY A 202 -7.86 -16.92 24.91
CA GLY A 202 -6.88 -17.90 24.45
C GLY A 202 -6.09 -17.45 23.23
N ILE A 203 -5.06 -18.22 22.93
CA ILE A 203 -4.23 -18.08 21.73
C ILE A 203 -4.27 -19.42 21.02
N LEU A 204 -4.72 -19.45 19.75
CA LEU A 204 -4.69 -20.63 18.90
C LEU A 204 -3.47 -20.53 17.98
N LEU A 205 -2.60 -21.55 18.02
CA LEU A 205 -1.50 -21.75 17.08
C LEU A 205 -1.83 -23.00 16.23
N ASP A 206 -2.41 -22.79 15.05
CA ASP A 206 -2.74 -23.84 14.11
C ASP A 206 -1.56 -24.02 13.14
N THR A 207 -0.63 -24.90 13.50
CA THR A 207 0.60 -25.15 12.77
C THR A 207 1.09 -26.59 13.01
N PRO A 208 1.73 -27.22 12.03
CA PRO A 208 2.35 -28.54 12.22
C PRO A 208 3.45 -28.56 13.29
N MET A 209 4.11 -27.42 13.55
CA MET A 209 5.19 -27.33 14.50
C MET A 209 5.29 -25.95 15.15
N VAL A 210 5.50 -25.92 16.46
CA VAL A 210 5.96 -24.75 17.21
C VAL A 210 7.37 -25.04 17.72
N HIS A 211 8.33 -24.22 17.37
CA HIS A 211 9.74 -24.35 17.77
C HIS A 211 10.13 -23.21 18.70
N ALA A 212 10.49 -23.51 19.93
CA ALA A 212 11.03 -22.56 20.90
C ALA A 212 12.50 -22.94 21.20
N THR A 213 13.45 -22.03 20.93
CA THR A 213 14.88 -22.25 21.16
C THR A 213 15.31 -21.97 22.57
N GLY A 214 14.49 -21.29 23.37
CA GLY A 214 14.73 -20.92 24.74
C GLY A 214 13.87 -21.71 25.74
N LYS A 215 13.85 -21.22 26.97
CA LYS A 215 12.99 -21.79 28.00
C LYS A 215 11.53 -21.44 27.76
N MET A 216 10.65 -22.40 28.01
CA MET A 216 9.21 -22.20 28.05
C MET A 216 8.76 -22.29 29.53
N HIS A 217 8.04 -21.28 30.00
CA HIS A 217 7.42 -21.24 31.31
C HIS A 217 5.90 -21.21 31.15
N VAL A 218 5.22 -22.10 31.85
CA VAL A 218 3.75 -22.23 31.87
C VAL A 218 3.29 -22.27 33.30
N ASP A 219 2.44 -21.32 33.71
CA ASP A 219 1.91 -21.24 35.08
C ASP A 219 0.78 -22.24 35.37
N GLY A 220 0.16 -22.77 34.31
CA GLY A 220 -0.94 -23.71 34.37
C GLY A 220 -0.59 -25.11 33.89
N ASP A 221 -1.61 -25.91 33.63
CA ASP A 221 -1.47 -27.27 33.17
C ASP A 221 -1.04 -27.32 31.70
N ILE A 222 -0.26 -28.34 31.36
CA ILE A 222 0.07 -28.71 29.98
C ILE A 222 -0.66 -29.99 29.66
N THR A 223 -1.60 -29.93 28.69
CA THR A 223 -2.32 -31.10 28.17
C THR A 223 -1.84 -31.43 26.78
N THR A 224 -1.59 -32.70 26.49
CA THR A 224 -1.16 -33.17 25.18
C THR A 224 -1.93 -34.47 24.80
N ASN A 225 -2.34 -34.55 23.53
CA ASN A 225 -2.91 -35.78 22.96
C ASN A 225 -1.85 -36.74 22.42
N GLY A 226 -0.61 -36.27 22.34
CA GLY A 226 0.52 -37.02 21.82
C GLY A 226 1.53 -37.42 22.89
N GLN A 227 2.71 -37.80 22.47
CA GLN A 227 3.80 -38.14 23.37
C GLN A 227 4.55 -36.87 23.79
N VAL A 228 4.97 -36.82 25.04
CA VAL A 228 5.98 -35.90 25.53
C VAL A 228 7.31 -36.64 25.53
N LYS A 229 8.25 -36.22 24.68
CA LYS A 229 9.58 -36.80 24.59
C LYS A 229 10.62 -35.79 25.11
N SER A 230 11.49 -36.24 25.99
CA SER A 230 12.60 -35.45 26.53
C SER A 230 13.89 -36.27 26.38
N ASP A 231 14.96 -35.63 25.92
CA ASP A 231 16.30 -36.23 25.93
C ASP A 231 17.00 -36.06 27.29
N GLY A 232 16.47 -35.18 28.14
CA GLY A 232 16.92 -34.97 29.52
C GLY A 232 15.94 -35.52 30.54
N ASP A 233 16.24 -35.33 31.82
CA ASP A 233 15.38 -35.74 32.90
C ASP A 233 14.11 -34.88 32.99
N GLN A 234 12.99 -35.48 33.32
CA GLN A 234 11.74 -34.81 33.70
C GLN A 234 11.62 -34.86 35.23
N ILE A 235 11.54 -33.69 35.85
CA ILE A 235 11.46 -33.57 37.32
C ILE A 235 10.06 -33.15 37.70
N ALA A 236 9.39 -33.97 38.52
CA ALA A 236 8.10 -33.67 39.15
C ALA A 236 8.32 -33.36 40.64
N GLY A 237 8.30 -32.08 41.01
CA GLY A 237 8.72 -31.65 42.34
C GLY A 237 10.20 -31.92 42.60
N THR A 238 10.50 -32.92 43.42
CA THR A 238 11.90 -33.38 43.69
C THR A 238 12.19 -34.76 43.09
N ILE A 239 11.23 -35.35 42.35
CA ILE A 239 11.32 -36.72 41.83
C ILE A 239 11.81 -36.67 40.36
N SER A 240 12.98 -37.25 40.14
CA SER A 240 13.54 -37.48 38.80
C SER A 240 12.87 -38.70 38.19
N GLN A 241 12.41 -38.59 36.93
CA GLN A 241 11.86 -39.77 36.22
C GLN A 241 12.96 -40.79 35.85
N ILE A 242 14.19 -40.33 35.65
CA ILE A 242 15.31 -41.22 35.28
C ILE A 242 15.95 -41.87 36.52
N ASN A 243 16.04 -41.14 37.65
CA ASN A 243 16.85 -41.56 38.80
C ASN A 243 16.03 -41.83 40.09
N HIS A 244 14.70 -41.86 40.02
CA HIS A 244 13.92 -42.18 41.22
C HIS A 244 14.06 -43.63 41.61
N VAL A 245 14.03 -43.88 42.91
CA VAL A 245 14.12 -45.24 43.51
C VAL A 245 12.87 -45.46 44.36
N HIS A 246 12.40 -46.70 44.37
CA HIS A 246 11.31 -47.11 45.22
C HIS A 246 11.88 -47.80 46.47
N PRO A 247 11.85 -47.19 47.67
CA PRO A 247 12.30 -47.85 48.88
C PRO A 247 11.34 -49.01 49.26
N GLY A 248 11.91 -50.11 49.74
CA GLY A 248 11.11 -51.27 50.22
C GLY A 248 10.79 -52.33 49.16
N VAL A 249 11.37 -52.24 47.97
CA VAL A 249 11.23 -53.29 46.91
C VAL A 249 12.39 -54.27 47.04
N GLU A 250 12.07 -55.53 47.31
CA GLU A 250 13.07 -56.62 47.19
C GLU A 250 13.48 -56.84 45.75
N ARG A 251 14.74 -57.12 45.52
CA ARG A 251 15.27 -57.43 44.19
C ARG A 251 14.73 -58.78 43.70
N GLY A 252 13.68 -58.74 42.92
CA GLY A 252 13.19 -59.91 42.21
C GLY A 252 13.75 -60.02 40.80
N GLY A 253 13.83 -61.24 40.25
CA GLY A 253 14.28 -61.51 38.88
C GLY A 253 13.26 -61.14 37.81
N ASP A 254 12.03 -60.80 38.16
CA ASP A 254 10.92 -60.56 37.25
C ASP A 254 10.74 -59.09 36.92
N LYS A 255 10.36 -58.85 35.69
CA LYS A 255 10.03 -57.47 35.23
C LYS A 255 8.53 -57.18 35.55
N THR A 256 8.27 -55.99 35.98
CA THR A 256 6.89 -55.51 36.12
C THR A 256 6.18 -55.52 34.78
N LYS A 257 4.90 -55.86 34.76
CA LYS A 257 4.04 -55.69 33.56
C LYS A 257 3.95 -54.20 33.18
N LYS A 258 3.63 -53.95 31.90
CA LYS A 258 3.32 -52.58 31.48
C LYS A 258 2.18 -52.03 32.33
N PRO A 259 2.19 -50.73 32.67
CA PRO A 259 1.04 -50.10 33.31
C PRO A 259 -0.18 -50.24 32.37
N GLU A 260 -1.32 -50.56 32.95
CA GLU A 260 -2.62 -50.64 32.25
C GLU A 260 -3.19 -49.26 32.00
#